data_e81c413142f6bee7a53e36e27ced8519
#
_entry.id   e81c413142f6bee7a53e36e27ced8519
#
_cell.length_a   1.000
_cell.length_b   1.000
_cell.length_c   1.000
_cell.angle_alpha   90.00
_cell.angle_beta   90.00
_cell.angle_gamma   90.00
#
_symmetry.space_group_name_H-M   'P 1'
#
loop_
_entity.id
_entity.type
_entity.pdbx_description
1 polymer ?
#
loop_
_entity_poly.entity_id
_entity_poly.type
_entity_poly.pdbx_seq_one_letter_code
_entity_poly.pdbx_strand_id
1 'polypeptide(L)'
;MYGSLLANVSSDRKIKETIEQFPQHTQAYYLENKPVGLMTCWQNAFHPYSLNFAGYLAPRLTSGEQMQVYEQILTDLTAKAQKNHQNTLITYDYAPQLLFNAIGQKNGFKLIRTTVEPQMPLKRALKNILIDTDLQLITLHEIKKDSVMMNKLAQVSFSDYQKNHLVNPVAKIPLSEWSKTIFTDQLEHAPLALIAAGQIKAYCFSFEDTPQELTLGWMGAVKPNLLDQLQQQLLNWAQAKYQTLSGEFDSTDPLATRTYRKYAFNLCPVYETYLKKLN
;
A
#
# COMPACT_ATOMS: atom_id res chain seq x y z
N MET A 1 -0.48 -16.50 25.73
CA MET A 1 -0.53 -15.47 26.79
C MET A 1 -1.58 -14.36 26.50
N TYR A 2 -1.81 -13.94 25.24
CA TYR A 2 -2.80 -12.89 24.84
C TYR A 2 -3.86 -13.39 23.84
N GLY A 3 -4.00 -14.70 23.66
CA GLY A 3 -4.92 -15.28 22.68
C GLY A 3 -6.39 -14.86 22.85
N SER A 4 -6.86 -14.65 24.08
CA SER A 4 -8.21 -14.17 24.35
C SER A 4 -8.46 -12.74 23.86
N LEU A 5 -7.44 -11.86 23.82
CA LEU A 5 -7.57 -10.52 23.24
C LEU A 5 -7.52 -10.60 21.70
N LEU A 6 -6.60 -11.40 21.16
CA LEU A 6 -6.47 -11.56 19.72
C LEU A 6 -7.74 -12.16 19.07
N ALA A 7 -8.42 -13.06 19.78
CA ALA A 7 -9.69 -13.62 19.33
C ALA A 7 -10.84 -12.58 19.21
N ASN A 8 -10.72 -11.43 19.88
CA ASN A 8 -11.69 -10.33 19.77
C ASN A 8 -11.44 -9.42 18.54
N VAL A 9 -10.29 -9.56 17.89
CA VAL A 9 -9.98 -8.84 16.65
C VAL A 9 -10.52 -9.65 15.47
N SER A 10 -11.25 -9.02 14.58
CA SER A 10 -11.80 -9.70 13.39
C SER A 10 -10.67 -10.31 12.55
N SER A 11 -10.93 -11.49 11.97
CA SER A 11 -9.95 -12.22 11.17
C SER A 11 -9.54 -11.51 9.88
N ASP A 12 -10.37 -10.59 9.39
CA ASP A 12 -10.14 -9.78 8.20
C ASP A 12 -9.45 -8.43 8.48
N ARG A 13 -9.03 -8.17 9.76
CA ARG A 13 -8.34 -6.96 10.16
C ARG A 13 -6.83 -7.07 9.92
N LYS A 14 -6.25 -6.07 9.23
CA LYS A 14 -4.79 -5.96 9.02
C LYS A 14 -4.00 -5.99 10.34
N ILE A 15 -4.55 -5.41 11.42
CA ILE A 15 -3.91 -5.43 12.74
C ILE A 15 -3.74 -6.85 13.28
N LYS A 16 -4.72 -7.74 13.08
CA LYS A 16 -4.62 -9.14 13.50
C LYS A 16 -3.53 -9.86 12.73
N GLU A 17 -3.54 -9.74 11.40
CA GLU A 17 -2.51 -10.29 10.53
C GLU A 17 -1.11 -9.83 10.96
N THR A 18 -0.95 -8.54 11.24
CA THR A 18 0.33 -7.97 11.68
C THR A 18 0.78 -8.53 13.03
N ILE A 19 -0.12 -8.68 14.01
CA ILE A 19 0.21 -9.28 15.30
C ILE A 19 0.60 -10.75 15.14
N GLU A 20 -0.08 -11.49 14.28
CA GLU A 20 0.21 -12.89 13.97
C GLU A 20 1.54 -13.06 13.22
N GLN A 21 1.87 -12.12 12.35
CA GLN A 21 3.14 -12.09 11.61
C GLN A 21 4.36 -11.78 12.50
N PHE A 22 4.18 -10.93 13.52
CA PHE A 22 5.26 -10.48 14.40
C PHE A 22 5.02 -10.82 15.89
N PRO A 23 4.74 -12.07 16.26
CA PRO A 23 4.40 -12.45 17.64
C PRO A 23 5.54 -12.16 18.63
N GLN A 24 6.81 -12.25 18.19
CA GLN A 24 8.00 -11.99 19.01
C GLN A 24 8.17 -10.49 19.34
N HIS A 25 7.51 -9.61 18.59
CA HIS A 25 7.51 -8.16 18.82
C HIS A 25 6.22 -7.68 19.48
N THR A 26 5.33 -8.63 19.86
CA THR A 26 4.03 -8.32 20.47
C THR A 26 4.16 -8.26 21.98
N GLN A 27 3.65 -7.17 22.55
CA GLN A 27 3.58 -6.92 23.98
C GLN A 27 2.13 -6.81 24.44
N ALA A 28 1.80 -7.47 25.54
CA ALA A 28 0.48 -7.36 26.18
C ALA A 28 0.54 -6.39 27.37
N TYR A 29 -0.55 -5.65 27.56
CA TYR A 29 -0.75 -4.69 28.64
C TYR A 29 -1.84 -5.18 29.58
N TYR A 30 -1.66 -4.96 30.87
CA TYR A 30 -2.49 -5.56 31.91
C TYR A 30 -3.04 -4.50 32.85
N LEU A 31 -4.29 -4.68 33.28
CA LEU A 31 -4.88 -4.03 34.43
C LEU A 31 -5.34 -5.15 35.37
N GLU A 32 -5.00 -5.04 36.69
CA GLU A 32 -5.37 -6.05 37.68
C GLU A 32 -5.08 -7.51 37.22
N ASN A 33 -3.93 -7.75 36.62
CA ASN A 33 -3.52 -9.03 36.07
C ASN A 33 -4.37 -9.56 34.89
N LYS A 34 -5.29 -8.76 34.34
CA LYS A 34 -6.07 -9.12 33.15
C LYS A 34 -5.47 -8.46 31.92
N PRO A 35 -5.26 -9.20 30.80
CA PRO A 35 -4.77 -8.60 29.58
C PRO A 35 -5.87 -7.70 28.98
N VAL A 36 -5.54 -6.45 28.69
CA VAL A 36 -6.48 -5.41 28.24
C VAL A 36 -6.01 -4.64 27.01
N GLY A 37 -4.75 -4.77 26.64
CA GLY A 37 -4.18 -4.15 25.44
C GLY A 37 -3.12 -5.02 24.79
N LEU A 38 -2.92 -4.81 23.49
CA LEU A 38 -1.85 -5.42 22.70
C LEU A 38 -1.15 -4.35 21.86
N MET A 39 0.14 -4.51 21.67
CA MET A 39 0.93 -3.71 20.74
C MET A 39 1.98 -4.61 20.07
N THR A 40 2.10 -4.51 18.77
CA THR A 40 3.27 -5.00 18.04
C THR A 40 3.89 -3.89 17.22
N CYS A 41 5.20 -3.94 16.97
CA CYS A 41 5.86 -2.93 16.14
C CYS A 41 6.96 -3.56 15.28
N TRP A 42 7.22 -2.94 14.12
CA TRP A 42 8.24 -3.39 13.17
C TRP A 42 8.83 -2.23 12.39
N GLN A 43 9.96 -2.47 11.76
CA GLN A 43 10.59 -1.53 10.86
C GLN A 43 10.25 -1.89 9.41
N ASN A 44 10.01 -0.87 8.59
CA ASN A 44 9.87 -1.02 7.15
C ASN A 44 11.16 -0.55 6.47
N ALA A 45 11.86 -1.44 5.79
CA ALA A 45 13.12 -1.13 5.13
C ALA A 45 12.95 -0.07 4.01
N PHE A 46 11.80 -0.06 3.33
CA PHE A 46 11.49 0.96 2.31
C PHE A 46 11.14 2.32 2.91
N HIS A 47 10.54 2.35 4.12
CA HIS A 47 10.10 3.56 4.83
C HIS A 47 10.70 3.59 6.25
N PRO A 48 12.04 3.73 6.38
CA PRO A 48 12.74 3.50 7.65
C PRO A 48 12.56 4.61 8.68
N TYR A 49 11.97 5.76 8.30
CA TYR A 49 11.87 6.95 9.14
C TYR A 49 10.73 6.89 10.16
N SER A 50 9.84 5.92 10.02
CA SER A 50 8.70 5.69 10.90
C SER A 50 8.80 4.34 11.60
N LEU A 51 8.44 4.28 12.89
CA LEU A 51 8.15 3.01 13.54
C LEU A 51 6.72 2.60 13.17
N ASN A 52 6.60 1.47 12.48
CA ASN A 52 5.30 0.89 12.19
C ASN A 52 4.82 0.11 13.41
N PHE A 53 3.53 0.19 13.71
CA PHE A 53 2.94 -0.56 14.80
C PHE A 53 1.47 -0.89 14.54
N ALA A 54 0.96 -1.86 15.31
CA ALA A 54 -0.44 -2.15 15.46
C ALA A 54 -0.79 -2.16 16.95
N GLY A 55 -1.87 -1.47 17.33
CA GLY A 55 -2.34 -1.37 18.72
C GLY A 55 -3.80 -1.79 18.86
N TYR A 56 -4.12 -2.48 19.94
CA TYR A 56 -5.46 -2.93 20.27
C TYR A 56 -5.77 -2.66 21.75
N LEU A 57 -6.99 -2.21 22.03
CA LEU A 57 -7.54 -2.05 23.39
C LEU A 57 -8.82 -2.88 23.51
N ALA A 58 -9.00 -3.54 24.66
CA ALA A 58 -10.21 -4.29 24.96
C ALA A 58 -11.42 -3.32 25.05
N PRO A 59 -12.54 -3.61 24.34
CA PRO A 59 -13.70 -2.70 24.30
C PRO A 59 -14.39 -2.49 25.66
N ARG A 60 -14.18 -3.41 26.61
CA ARG A 60 -14.82 -3.40 27.95
C ARG A 60 -14.23 -2.40 28.94
N LEU A 61 -13.16 -1.73 28.58
CA LEU A 61 -12.49 -0.77 29.46
C LEU A 61 -13.32 0.51 29.62
N THR A 62 -13.31 1.08 30.80
CA THR A 62 -13.81 2.45 31.05
C THR A 62 -12.93 3.46 30.30
N SER A 63 -13.44 4.66 30.04
CA SER A 63 -12.67 5.70 29.33
C SER A 63 -11.35 6.05 30.04
N GLY A 64 -11.30 6.02 31.38
CA GLY A 64 -10.07 6.23 32.13
C GLY A 64 -9.05 5.11 31.94
N GLU A 65 -9.49 3.86 32.02
CA GLU A 65 -8.64 2.69 31.77
C GLU A 65 -8.14 2.64 30.33
N GLN A 66 -8.99 2.99 29.35
CA GLN A 66 -8.59 3.10 27.94
C GLN A 66 -7.44 4.09 27.75
N MET A 67 -7.55 5.28 28.36
CA MET A 67 -6.49 6.29 28.31
C MET A 67 -5.23 5.84 29.00
N GLN A 68 -5.33 5.25 30.19
CA GLN A 68 -4.18 4.72 30.91
C GLN A 68 -3.39 3.71 30.09
N VAL A 69 -4.06 2.72 29.48
CA VAL A 69 -3.41 1.68 28.67
C VAL A 69 -2.89 2.26 27.35
N TYR A 70 -3.65 3.17 26.73
CA TYR A 70 -3.22 3.88 25.53
C TYR A 70 -1.90 4.65 25.76
N GLU A 71 -1.80 5.39 26.87
CA GLU A 71 -0.61 6.16 27.21
C GLU A 71 0.61 5.26 27.51
N GLN A 72 0.40 4.11 28.17
CA GLN A 72 1.46 3.12 28.35
C GLN A 72 1.99 2.59 27.00
N ILE A 73 1.09 2.20 26.10
CA ILE A 73 1.45 1.75 24.75
C ILE A 73 2.20 2.85 24.01
N LEU A 74 1.72 4.09 24.04
CA LEU A 74 2.33 5.21 23.35
C LEU A 74 3.73 5.54 23.89
N THR A 75 3.92 5.45 25.21
CA THR A 75 5.22 5.63 25.87
C THR A 75 6.23 4.59 25.39
N ASP A 76 5.84 3.32 25.38
CA ASP A 76 6.71 2.23 24.92
C ASP A 76 7.05 2.36 23.43
N LEU A 77 6.08 2.72 22.58
CA LEU A 77 6.30 2.97 21.17
C LEU A 77 7.25 4.15 20.93
N THR A 78 7.07 5.24 21.70
CA THR A 78 7.94 6.42 21.61
C THR A 78 9.38 6.08 21.99
N ALA A 79 9.59 5.35 23.09
CA ALA A 79 10.92 4.91 23.50
C ALA A 79 11.58 3.98 22.46
N LYS A 80 10.81 3.06 21.87
CA LYS A 80 11.30 2.18 20.79
C LYS A 80 11.67 2.97 19.53
N ALA A 81 10.83 3.94 19.12
CA ALA A 81 11.11 4.79 17.97
C ALA A 81 12.39 5.63 18.18
N GLN A 82 12.53 6.26 19.34
CA GLN A 82 13.72 7.04 19.70
C GLN A 82 15.01 6.19 19.68
N LYS A 83 14.94 4.98 20.25
CA LYS A 83 16.04 4.01 20.22
C LYS A 83 16.48 3.66 18.78
N ASN A 84 15.55 3.66 17.84
CA ASN A 84 15.77 3.37 16.42
C ASN A 84 16.01 4.63 15.58
N HIS A 85 16.17 5.80 16.19
CA HIS A 85 16.34 7.09 15.51
C HIS A 85 15.17 7.45 14.58
N GLN A 86 13.95 6.99 14.92
CA GLN A 86 12.73 7.30 14.19
C GLN A 86 11.96 8.41 14.90
N ASN A 87 11.42 9.35 14.13
CA ASN A 87 10.72 10.53 14.65
C ASN A 87 9.22 10.53 14.40
N THR A 88 8.71 9.42 13.88
CA THR A 88 7.28 9.24 13.58
C THR A 88 6.81 7.84 13.96
N LEU A 89 5.54 7.75 14.35
CA LEU A 89 4.79 6.51 14.53
C LEU A 89 3.77 6.38 13.40
N ILE A 90 3.63 5.20 12.83
CA ILE A 90 2.66 4.92 11.77
C ILE A 90 1.87 3.65 12.09
N THR A 91 0.56 3.73 11.92
CA THR A 91 -0.35 2.58 12.10
C THR A 91 -1.43 2.58 11.03
N TYR A 92 -2.03 1.42 10.81
CA TYR A 92 -3.11 1.27 9.84
C TYR A 92 -4.09 0.17 10.25
N ASP A 93 -5.35 0.31 9.86
CA ASP A 93 -6.40 -0.70 10.03
C ASP A 93 -7.58 -0.41 9.11
N TYR A 94 -8.44 -1.39 8.91
CA TYR A 94 -9.69 -1.21 8.18
C TYR A 94 -10.66 -0.27 8.92
N ALA A 95 -11.38 0.56 8.14
CA ALA A 95 -12.53 1.28 8.66
C ALA A 95 -13.74 0.32 8.91
N PRO A 96 -14.58 0.55 9.94
CA PRO A 96 -14.44 1.57 11.00
C PRO A 96 -13.27 1.26 11.93
N GLN A 97 -12.69 2.30 12.49
CA GLN A 97 -11.47 2.21 13.31
C GLN A 97 -11.68 1.39 14.57
N LEU A 98 -10.64 0.67 14.99
CA LEU A 98 -10.55 0.12 16.34
C LEU A 98 -10.38 1.22 17.36
N LEU A 99 -10.76 0.90 18.62
CA LEU A 99 -10.73 1.83 19.75
C LEU A 99 -9.38 2.52 19.92
N PHE A 100 -8.25 1.79 19.75
CA PHE A 100 -6.91 2.37 19.84
C PHE A 100 -6.71 3.51 18.85
N ASN A 101 -7.05 3.31 17.58
CA ASN A 101 -6.89 4.30 16.53
C ASN A 101 -7.85 5.48 16.70
N ALA A 102 -9.07 5.24 17.19
CA ALA A 102 -10.04 6.30 17.50
C ALA A 102 -9.57 7.22 18.64
N ILE A 103 -8.91 6.66 19.68
CA ILE A 103 -8.26 7.44 20.74
C ILE A 103 -7.04 8.16 20.14
N GLY A 104 -6.24 7.47 19.32
CA GLY A 104 -5.04 8.00 18.69
C GLY A 104 -5.30 9.27 17.87
N GLN A 105 -6.39 9.32 17.08
CA GLN A 105 -6.77 10.52 16.33
C GLN A 105 -7.00 11.74 17.23
N LYS A 106 -7.68 11.55 18.36
CA LYS A 106 -7.89 12.61 19.35
C LYS A 106 -6.57 13.06 20.02
N ASN A 107 -5.54 12.21 19.97
CA ASN A 107 -4.23 12.40 20.60
C ASN A 107 -3.09 12.63 19.59
N GLY A 108 -3.42 13.20 18.44
CA GLY A 108 -2.46 13.74 17.49
C GLY A 108 -2.02 12.80 16.34
N PHE A 109 -2.58 11.60 16.21
CA PHE A 109 -2.48 10.84 14.99
C PHE A 109 -3.34 11.47 13.89
N LYS A 110 -2.77 11.63 12.70
CA LYS A 110 -3.46 12.19 11.54
C LYS A 110 -3.61 11.14 10.46
N LEU A 111 -4.80 11.06 9.87
CA LEU A 111 -5.02 10.27 8.66
C LEU A 111 -4.14 10.84 7.54
N ILE A 112 -3.27 10.02 6.96
CA ILE A 112 -2.36 10.42 5.90
C ILE A 112 -2.66 9.75 4.57
N ARG A 113 -3.35 8.61 4.59
CA ARG A 113 -3.67 7.82 3.40
C ARG A 113 -4.88 6.93 3.67
N THR A 114 -5.70 6.75 2.66
CA THR A 114 -6.66 5.66 2.57
C THR A 114 -6.29 4.77 1.39
N THR A 115 -6.41 3.47 1.56
CA THR A 115 -6.11 2.45 0.55
C THR A 115 -7.33 1.57 0.34
N VAL A 116 -7.61 1.21 -0.91
CA VAL A 116 -8.63 0.23 -1.29
C VAL A 116 -8.01 -0.85 -2.14
N GLU A 117 -8.42 -2.10 -1.93
CA GLU A 117 -7.97 -3.30 -2.65
C GLU A 117 -9.18 -3.97 -3.34
N PRO A 118 -9.83 -3.31 -4.31
CA PRO A 118 -11.06 -3.80 -4.91
C PRO A 118 -10.82 -4.77 -6.04
N GLN A 119 -11.85 -5.55 -6.35
CA GLN A 119 -11.89 -6.47 -7.48
C GLN A 119 -13.12 -6.22 -8.34
N MET A 120 -13.04 -6.59 -9.62
CA MET A 120 -14.18 -6.60 -10.55
C MET A 120 -13.99 -7.64 -11.66
N PRO A 121 -15.08 -8.10 -12.31
CA PRO A 121 -14.97 -8.86 -13.55
C PRO A 121 -14.24 -8.05 -14.63
N LEU A 122 -13.12 -8.57 -15.15
CA LEU A 122 -12.27 -7.88 -16.11
C LEU A 122 -13.04 -7.40 -17.34
N LYS A 123 -13.99 -8.20 -17.85
CA LYS A 123 -14.85 -7.87 -18.99
C LYS A 123 -15.61 -6.54 -18.83
N ARG A 124 -15.89 -6.10 -17.61
CA ARG A 124 -16.59 -4.82 -17.35
C ARG A 124 -15.66 -3.61 -17.55
N ALA A 125 -14.35 -3.82 -17.50
CA ALA A 125 -13.35 -2.76 -17.68
C ALA A 125 -13.00 -2.53 -19.15
N LEU A 126 -13.33 -3.46 -20.04
CA LEU A 126 -12.99 -3.39 -21.47
C LEU A 126 -13.72 -2.24 -22.16
N LYS A 127 -12.94 -1.45 -22.90
CA LYS A 127 -13.42 -0.34 -23.75
C LYS A 127 -12.61 -0.33 -25.04
N ASN A 128 -13.18 0.22 -26.09
CA ASN A 128 -12.46 0.37 -27.35
C ASN A 128 -11.74 1.73 -27.36
N ILE A 129 -10.54 1.78 -26.78
CA ILE A 129 -9.66 2.95 -26.78
C ILE A 129 -8.44 2.62 -27.66
N LEU A 130 -8.22 3.39 -28.71
CA LEU A 130 -7.07 3.25 -29.60
C LEU A 130 -5.86 3.98 -29.01
N ILE A 131 -4.66 3.50 -29.37
CA ILE A 131 -3.40 4.20 -29.08
C ILE A 131 -3.19 5.28 -30.15
N ASP A 132 -2.71 6.46 -29.73
CA ASP A 132 -2.29 7.51 -30.64
C ASP A 132 -1.15 6.98 -31.56
N THR A 133 -1.16 7.34 -32.83
CA THR A 133 -0.30 6.74 -33.87
C THR A 133 1.20 7.01 -33.70
N ASP A 134 1.57 8.01 -32.92
CA ASP A 134 2.95 8.38 -32.59
C ASP A 134 3.50 7.67 -31.33
N LEU A 135 2.68 6.81 -30.70
CA LEU A 135 3.03 6.05 -29.51
C LEU A 135 3.36 4.59 -29.86
N GLN A 136 4.45 4.11 -29.29
CA GLN A 136 4.82 2.69 -29.33
C GLN A 136 4.44 2.01 -28.01
N LEU A 137 3.68 0.92 -28.10
CA LEU A 137 3.38 0.03 -26.99
C LEU A 137 4.50 -0.98 -26.85
N ILE A 138 5.04 -1.14 -25.63
CA ILE A 138 6.11 -2.09 -25.34
C ILE A 138 5.80 -2.93 -24.10
N THR A 139 6.37 -4.13 -24.06
CA THR A 139 6.29 -5.10 -22.97
C THR A 139 7.56 -5.07 -22.10
N LEU A 140 7.53 -5.70 -20.93
CA LEU A 140 8.73 -5.87 -20.11
C LEU A 140 9.80 -6.71 -20.83
N HIS A 141 9.39 -7.73 -21.59
CA HIS A 141 10.30 -8.56 -22.38
C HIS A 141 11.11 -7.72 -23.38
N GLU A 142 10.49 -6.72 -23.99
CA GLU A 142 11.18 -5.81 -24.92
C GLU A 142 12.08 -4.82 -24.18
N ILE A 143 11.60 -4.25 -23.04
CA ILE A 143 12.40 -3.34 -22.20
C ILE A 143 13.65 -4.00 -21.65
N LYS A 144 13.59 -5.27 -21.26
CA LYS A 144 14.75 -6.02 -20.74
C LYS A 144 15.88 -6.15 -21.76
N LYS A 145 15.61 -5.98 -23.06
CA LYS A 145 16.62 -5.98 -24.13
C LYS A 145 17.31 -4.62 -24.33
N ASP A 146 16.76 -3.55 -23.74
CA ASP A 146 17.28 -2.19 -23.81
C ASP A 146 17.58 -1.66 -22.39
N SER A 147 18.84 -1.75 -22.00
CA SER A 147 19.29 -1.31 -20.67
C SER A 147 19.06 0.19 -20.42
N VAL A 148 19.08 1.03 -21.47
CA VAL A 148 18.82 2.47 -21.37
C VAL A 148 17.35 2.70 -21.05
N MET A 149 16.46 2.00 -21.74
CA MET A 149 15.01 2.10 -21.53
C MET A 149 14.61 1.54 -20.16
N MET A 150 15.22 0.43 -19.75
CA MET A 150 15.03 -0.17 -18.43
C MET A 150 15.42 0.80 -17.31
N ASN A 151 16.57 1.47 -17.43
CA ASN A 151 17.00 2.49 -16.49
C ASN A 151 16.04 3.71 -16.46
N LYS A 152 15.58 4.16 -17.62
CA LYS A 152 14.58 5.26 -17.70
C LYS A 152 13.28 4.90 -16.97
N LEU A 153 12.77 3.68 -17.16
CA LEU A 153 11.56 3.22 -16.48
C LEU A 153 11.76 3.16 -14.98
N ALA A 154 12.90 2.63 -14.52
CA ALA A 154 13.24 2.61 -13.10
C ALA A 154 13.33 4.02 -12.50
N GLN A 155 13.97 4.97 -13.20
CA GLN A 155 14.08 6.37 -12.75
C GLN A 155 12.71 7.06 -12.63
N VAL A 156 11.88 6.95 -13.66
CA VAL A 156 10.55 7.57 -13.69
C VAL A 156 9.67 6.99 -12.60
N SER A 157 9.60 5.65 -12.49
CA SER A 157 8.77 4.98 -11.50
C SER A 157 9.23 5.27 -10.06
N PHE A 158 10.56 5.34 -9.81
CA PHE A 158 11.08 5.72 -8.50
C PHE A 158 10.74 7.17 -8.13
N SER A 159 10.89 8.09 -9.08
CA SER A 159 10.51 9.50 -8.89
C SER A 159 9.02 9.64 -8.57
N ASP A 160 8.15 8.92 -9.25
CA ASP A 160 6.71 8.96 -9.02
C ASP A 160 6.35 8.32 -7.66
N TYR A 161 6.99 7.19 -7.31
CA TYR A 161 6.85 6.57 -6.00
C TYR A 161 7.23 7.53 -4.86
N GLN A 162 8.37 8.23 -4.99
CA GLN A 162 8.80 9.23 -4.00
C GLN A 162 7.80 10.38 -3.84
N LYS A 163 7.24 10.88 -4.95
CA LYS A 163 6.23 11.96 -4.91
C LYS A 163 4.95 11.55 -4.19
N ASN A 164 4.54 10.29 -4.34
CA ASN A 164 3.32 9.78 -3.72
C ASN A 164 3.51 9.43 -2.23
N HIS A 165 4.77 9.39 -1.74
CA HIS A 165 5.13 9.02 -0.36
C HIS A 165 5.80 10.14 0.43
N LEU A 166 5.50 11.40 0.16
CA LEU A 166 6.15 12.55 0.83
C LEU A 166 5.94 12.59 2.35
N VAL A 167 4.81 12.10 2.85
CA VAL A 167 4.49 12.12 4.28
C VAL A 167 5.20 10.99 5.04
N ASN A 168 5.41 9.85 4.40
CA ASN A 168 6.21 8.72 4.90
C ASN A 168 7.28 8.40 3.85
N PRO A 169 8.41 9.13 3.83
CA PRO A 169 9.36 9.08 2.74
C PRO A 169 10.01 7.70 2.57
N VAL A 170 10.33 7.40 1.31
CA VAL A 170 11.09 6.20 0.99
C VAL A 170 12.57 6.38 1.34
N ALA A 171 13.23 5.29 1.67
CA ALA A 171 14.67 5.24 1.92
C ALA A 171 15.49 5.75 0.72
N LYS A 172 16.69 6.26 0.99
CA LYS A 172 17.66 6.56 -0.06
C LYS A 172 18.31 5.26 -0.54
N ILE A 173 17.63 4.55 -1.42
CA ILE A 173 18.13 3.31 -2.01
C ILE A 173 18.73 3.57 -3.39
N PRO A 174 19.72 2.76 -3.82
CA PRO A 174 20.24 2.80 -5.18
C PRO A 174 19.15 2.45 -6.21
N LEU A 175 19.21 3.04 -7.40
CA LEU A 175 18.27 2.74 -8.47
C LEU A 175 18.27 1.25 -8.86
N SER A 176 19.40 0.57 -8.72
CA SER A 176 19.52 -0.88 -8.96
C SER A 176 18.71 -1.72 -7.97
N GLU A 177 18.55 -1.28 -6.74
CA GLU A 177 17.70 -1.94 -5.74
C GLU A 177 16.22 -1.70 -6.05
N TRP A 178 15.86 -0.46 -6.38
CA TRP A 178 14.52 -0.14 -6.87
C TRP A 178 14.14 -0.98 -8.09
N SER A 179 15.04 -1.06 -9.08
CA SER A 179 14.84 -1.86 -10.29
C SER A 179 14.54 -3.33 -9.99
N LYS A 180 15.29 -3.94 -9.05
CA LYS A 180 15.01 -5.31 -8.61
C LYS A 180 13.58 -5.45 -8.08
N THR A 181 13.17 -4.50 -7.24
CA THR A 181 11.83 -4.52 -6.63
C THR A 181 10.72 -4.42 -7.68
N ILE A 182 10.78 -3.42 -8.58
CA ILE A 182 9.69 -3.16 -9.51
C ILE A 182 9.60 -4.18 -10.65
N PHE A 183 10.68 -4.89 -10.99
CA PHE A 183 10.69 -5.88 -12.06
C PHE A 183 10.51 -7.32 -11.58
N THR A 184 10.43 -7.53 -10.26
CA THR A 184 10.11 -8.86 -9.69
C THR A 184 8.63 -9.18 -9.89
N ASP A 185 8.34 -10.43 -10.26
CA ASP A 185 7.00 -11.00 -10.43
C ASP A 185 6.09 -10.28 -11.45
N GLN A 186 6.67 -9.42 -12.32
CA GLN A 186 5.95 -8.75 -13.39
C GLN A 186 5.63 -9.69 -14.55
N LEU A 187 4.49 -9.45 -15.21
CA LEU A 187 4.09 -10.17 -16.42
C LEU A 187 4.93 -9.72 -17.63
N GLU A 188 5.89 -10.55 -18.04
CA GLU A 188 6.89 -10.19 -19.07
C GLU A 188 6.30 -9.79 -20.41
N HIS A 189 5.21 -10.43 -20.84
CA HIS A 189 4.59 -10.22 -22.14
C HIS A 189 3.36 -9.32 -22.13
N ALA A 190 2.99 -8.81 -20.95
CA ALA A 190 1.92 -7.84 -20.85
C ALA A 190 2.33 -6.45 -21.37
N PRO A 191 1.43 -5.67 -21.98
CA PRO A 191 1.63 -4.25 -22.22
C PRO A 191 2.07 -3.52 -20.94
N LEU A 192 3.25 -2.92 -20.98
CA LEU A 192 3.87 -2.30 -19.80
C LEU A 192 3.99 -0.78 -19.94
N ALA A 193 4.38 -0.27 -21.11
CA ALA A 193 4.59 1.16 -21.27
C ALA A 193 4.24 1.67 -22.67
N LEU A 194 3.91 2.95 -22.76
CA LEU A 194 3.82 3.74 -23.99
C LEU A 194 5.06 4.63 -24.09
N ILE A 195 5.69 4.59 -25.29
CA ILE A 195 6.91 5.35 -25.58
C ILE A 195 6.68 6.24 -26.79
N ALA A 196 7.21 7.45 -26.74
CA ALA A 196 7.37 8.33 -27.92
C ALA A 196 8.73 9.04 -27.84
N ALA A 197 9.40 9.15 -29.00
CA ALA A 197 10.72 9.78 -29.11
C ALA A 197 11.73 9.30 -28.05
N GLY A 198 11.74 7.98 -27.76
CA GLY A 198 12.64 7.36 -26.79
C GLY A 198 12.39 7.75 -25.33
N GLN A 199 11.18 8.29 -25.02
CA GLN A 199 10.77 8.68 -23.67
C GLN A 199 9.53 7.89 -23.25
N ILE A 200 9.49 7.48 -21.97
CA ILE A 200 8.32 6.85 -21.38
C ILE A 200 7.24 7.91 -21.19
N LYS A 201 6.07 7.67 -21.77
CA LYS A 201 4.90 8.56 -21.69
C LYS A 201 3.86 8.07 -20.69
N ALA A 202 3.73 6.76 -20.54
CA ALA A 202 2.94 6.10 -19.50
C ALA A 202 3.54 4.73 -19.19
N TYR A 203 3.33 4.25 -17.98
CA TYR A 203 3.64 2.87 -17.57
C TYR A 203 2.57 2.36 -16.61
N CYS A 204 2.37 1.05 -16.61
CA CYS A 204 1.48 0.36 -15.67
C CYS A 204 2.02 -1.06 -15.46
N PHE A 205 2.55 -1.31 -14.28
CA PHE A 205 2.99 -2.65 -13.91
C PHE A 205 1.79 -3.54 -13.66
N SER A 206 1.94 -4.84 -13.88
CA SER A 206 0.87 -5.81 -13.68
C SER A 206 1.40 -7.14 -13.19
N PHE A 207 0.62 -7.79 -12.35
CA PHE A 207 0.95 -9.04 -11.67
C PHE A 207 -0.14 -10.09 -11.89
N GLU A 208 0.18 -11.33 -11.61
CA GLU A 208 -0.75 -12.43 -11.52
C GLU A 208 -0.84 -12.88 -10.06
N ASP A 209 -1.84 -12.43 -9.31
CA ASP A 209 -2.04 -12.88 -7.93
C ASP A 209 -2.57 -14.30 -7.86
N THR A 210 -3.48 -14.62 -8.78
CA THR A 210 -3.98 -15.97 -9.01
C THR A 210 -4.03 -16.25 -10.52
N PRO A 211 -4.11 -17.52 -10.96
CA PRO A 211 -4.15 -17.86 -12.40
C PRO A 211 -5.26 -17.19 -13.21
N GLN A 212 -6.26 -16.60 -12.54
CA GLN A 212 -7.41 -15.94 -13.18
C GLN A 212 -7.52 -14.45 -12.85
N GLU A 213 -6.58 -13.90 -12.09
CA GLU A 213 -6.62 -12.53 -11.60
C GLU A 213 -5.44 -11.71 -12.10
N LEU A 214 -5.75 -10.62 -12.80
CA LEU A 214 -4.80 -9.58 -13.16
C LEU A 214 -4.84 -8.47 -12.14
N THR A 215 -3.72 -8.18 -11.50
CA THR A 215 -3.58 -7.07 -10.53
C THR A 215 -2.81 -5.92 -11.17
N LEU A 216 -3.43 -4.71 -11.14
CA LEU A 216 -2.76 -3.48 -11.52
C LEU A 216 -1.83 -3.03 -10.38
N GLY A 217 -0.55 -2.84 -10.71
CA GLY A 217 0.47 -2.35 -9.79
C GLY A 217 0.79 -0.87 -9.97
N TRP A 218 2.04 -0.49 -9.69
CA TRP A 218 2.51 0.89 -9.83
C TRP A 218 2.30 1.41 -11.25
N MET A 219 1.86 2.67 -11.33
CA MET A 219 1.53 3.31 -12.59
C MET A 219 1.97 4.76 -12.63
N GLY A 220 2.25 5.26 -13.82
CA GLY A 220 2.60 6.65 -14.04
C GLY A 220 2.34 7.10 -15.46
N ALA A 221 2.16 8.40 -15.66
CA ALA A 221 1.99 8.97 -16.99
C ALA A 221 2.27 10.48 -17.00
N VAL A 222 2.80 10.99 -18.11
CA VAL A 222 2.96 12.45 -18.33
C VAL A 222 1.60 13.15 -18.53
N LYS A 223 0.59 12.39 -18.99
CA LYS A 223 -0.81 12.84 -19.11
C LYS A 223 -1.74 11.67 -18.75
N PRO A 224 -2.80 11.88 -17.97
CA PRO A 224 -3.69 10.80 -17.52
C PRO A 224 -4.35 9.99 -18.65
N ASN A 225 -4.66 10.61 -19.79
CA ASN A 225 -5.26 9.91 -20.92
C ASN A 225 -4.30 8.87 -21.58
N LEU A 226 -3.00 9.06 -21.46
CA LEU A 226 -2.01 8.08 -21.94
C LEU A 226 -2.01 6.82 -21.06
N LEU A 227 -2.19 6.98 -19.74
CA LEU A 227 -2.40 5.84 -18.87
C LEU A 227 -3.71 5.11 -19.22
N ASP A 228 -4.77 5.86 -19.54
CA ASP A 228 -6.05 5.27 -19.97
C ASP A 228 -5.89 4.41 -21.22
N GLN A 229 -5.11 4.87 -22.21
CA GLN A 229 -4.80 4.11 -23.43
C GLN A 229 -4.01 2.85 -23.11
N LEU A 230 -2.93 2.97 -22.31
CA LEU A 230 -2.09 1.84 -21.91
C LEU A 230 -2.89 0.76 -21.17
N GLN A 231 -3.65 1.18 -20.14
CA GLN A 231 -4.47 0.25 -19.37
C GLN A 231 -5.47 -0.50 -20.25
N GLN A 232 -6.05 0.17 -21.24
CA GLN A 232 -6.98 -0.50 -22.12
C GLN A 232 -6.29 -1.57 -22.99
N GLN A 233 -5.06 -1.32 -23.46
CA GLN A 233 -4.28 -2.34 -24.18
C GLN A 233 -3.92 -3.51 -23.28
N LEU A 234 -3.52 -3.23 -22.04
CA LEU A 234 -3.27 -4.25 -21.03
C LEU A 234 -4.51 -5.12 -20.79
N LEU A 235 -5.69 -4.51 -20.62
CA LEU A 235 -6.94 -5.24 -20.42
C LEU A 235 -7.37 -6.04 -21.65
N ASN A 236 -7.19 -5.49 -22.86
CA ASN A 236 -7.45 -6.22 -24.10
C ASN A 236 -6.54 -7.44 -24.26
N TRP A 237 -5.28 -7.33 -23.88
CA TRP A 237 -4.34 -8.45 -23.85
C TRP A 237 -4.76 -9.49 -22.78
N ALA A 238 -5.15 -9.02 -21.61
CA ALA A 238 -5.45 -9.84 -20.44
C ALA A 238 -6.74 -10.67 -20.58
N GLN A 239 -7.72 -10.22 -21.38
CA GLN A 239 -9.04 -10.85 -21.49
C GLN A 239 -9.01 -12.32 -21.97
N ALA A 240 -7.95 -12.72 -22.67
CA ALA A 240 -7.78 -14.10 -23.15
C ALA A 240 -7.45 -15.08 -22.01
N LYS A 241 -6.91 -14.58 -20.87
CA LYS A 241 -6.42 -15.42 -19.77
C LYS A 241 -7.13 -15.12 -18.45
N TYR A 242 -7.36 -13.83 -18.13
CA TYR A 242 -7.83 -13.40 -16.82
C TYR A 242 -9.32 -13.10 -16.81
N GLN A 243 -9.98 -13.40 -15.69
CA GLN A 243 -11.41 -13.16 -15.48
C GLN A 243 -11.66 -11.99 -14.54
N THR A 244 -10.72 -11.75 -13.60
CA THR A 244 -10.80 -10.73 -12.57
C THR A 244 -9.72 -9.68 -12.77
N LEU A 245 -10.09 -8.42 -12.54
CA LEU A 245 -9.20 -7.28 -12.43
C LEU A 245 -9.19 -6.82 -10.98
N SER A 246 -8.02 -6.62 -10.42
CA SER A 246 -7.81 -6.05 -9.08
C SER A 246 -6.73 -4.97 -9.09
N GLY A 247 -6.49 -4.36 -7.96
CA GLY A 247 -5.40 -3.41 -7.74
C GLY A 247 -5.46 -2.82 -6.34
N GLU A 248 -4.32 -2.27 -5.91
CA GLU A 248 -4.21 -1.47 -4.70
C GLU A 248 -4.18 0.01 -5.09
N PHE A 249 -5.11 0.80 -4.55
CA PHE A 249 -5.25 2.22 -4.91
C PHE A 249 -5.16 3.11 -3.68
N ASP A 250 -4.06 3.82 -3.60
CA ASP A 250 -3.76 4.79 -2.54
C ASP A 250 -4.33 6.16 -2.85
N SER A 251 -4.95 6.82 -1.87
CA SER A 251 -5.46 8.18 -2.00
C SER A 251 -4.37 9.24 -2.22
N THR A 252 -3.11 8.91 -1.92
CA THR A 252 -1.95 9.79 -2.15
C THR A 252 -1.43 9.74 -3.58
N ASP A 253 -1.88 8.75 -4.38
CA ASP A 253 -1.56 8.65 -5.80
C ASP A 253 -2.76 9.12 -6.66
N PRO A 254 -2.64 10.29 -7.34
CA PRO A 254 -3.73 10.79 -8.18
C PRO A 254 -4.09 9.88 -9.36
N LEU A 255 -3.11 9.14 -9.93
CA LEU A 255 -3.35 8.23 -11.05
C LEU A 255 -4.00 6.93 -10.59
N ALA A 256 -3.58 6.39 -9.43
CA ALA A 256 -4.24 5.26 -8.79
C ALA A 256 -5.70 5.60 -8.44
N THR A 257 -5.94 6.75 -7.80
CA THR A 257 -7.29 7.26 -7.48
C THR A 257 -8.14 7.44 -8.74
N ARG A 258 -7.56 7.98 -9.83
CA ARG A 258 -8.24 8.12 -11.12
C ARG A 258 -8.63 6.75 -11.69
N THR A 259 -7.70 5.79 -11.66
CA THR A 259 -7.93 4.42 -12.14
C THR A 259 -9.05 3.74 -11.36
N TYR A 260 -9.04 3.83 -10.04
CA TYR A 260 -10.10 3.31 -9.19
C TYR A 260 -11.48 3.88 -9.56
N ARG A 261 -11.58 5.21 -9.77
CA ARG A 261 -12.83 5.89 -10.14
C ARG A 261 -13.29 5.60 -11.57
N LYS A 262 -12.36 5.32 -12.47
CA LYS A 262 -12.64 5.04 -13.88
C LYS A 262 -13.33 3.70 -14.09
N TYR A 263 -12.95 2.70 -13.33
CA TYR A 263 -13.49 1.35 -13.41
C TYR A 263 -14.54 1.12 -12.32
N ALA A 264 -15.60 0.39 -12.66
CA ALA A 264 -16.69 0.10 -11.72
C ALA A 264 -16.33 -1.10 -10.83
N PHE A 265 -15.30 -0.94 -10.01
CA PHE A 265 -14.89 -1.93 -9.04
C PHE A 265 -16.01 -2.24 -8.04
N ASN A 266 -16.02 -3.46 -7.51
CA ASN A 266 -16.90 -3.83 -6.41
C ASN A 266 -16.50 -3.04 -5.14
N LEU A 267 -17.47 -2.85 -4.25
CA LEU A 267 -17.19 -2.27 -2.94
C LEU A 267 -16.26 -3.20 -2.16
N CYS A 268 -15.28 -2.61 -1.51
CA CYS A 268 -14.34 -3.31 -0.64
C CYS A 268 -14.09 -2.52 0.64
N PRO A 269 -13.55 -3.14 1.69
CA PRO A 269 -13.11 -2.42 2.88
C PRO A 269 -12.09 -1.34 2.53
N VAL A 270 -12.18 -0.21 3.25
CA VAL A 270 -11.19 0.87 3.18
C VAL A 270 -10.22 0.70 4.32
N TYR A 271 -8.92 0.71 4.03
CA TYR A 271 -7.95 0.71 5.09
C TYR A 271 -7.25 2.08 5.22
N GLU A 272 -7.11 2.53 6.45
CA GLU A 272 -6.72 3.88 6.82
C GLU A 272 -5.34 3.86 7.46
N THR A 273 -4.44 4.71 6.99
CA THR A 273 -3.09 4.87 7.54
C THR A 273 -2.99 6.16 8.32
N TYR A 274 -2.56 6.07 9.58
CA TYR A 274 -2.40 7.18 10.51
C TYR A 274 -0.93 7.39 10.88
N LEU A 275 -0.53 8.64 11.02
CA LEU A 275 0.82 9.04 11.40
C LEU A 275 0.80 10.06 12.54
N LYS A 276 1.70 9.88 13.51
CA LYS A 276 2.01 10.84 14.58
C LYS A 276 3.49 11.20 14.54
N LYS A 277 3.80 12.50 14.50
CA LYS A 277 5.17 12.99 14.71
C LYS A 277 5.48 12.95 16.20
N LEU A 278 6.69 12.51 16.54
CA LEU A 278 7.25 12.57 17.87
C LEU A 278 8.01 13.91 18.02
N ASN A 279 7.88 14.50 19.19
CA ASN A 279 8.58 15.75 19.52
C ASN A 279 10.05 15.46 19.90
#